data_c9ae7cc290c18eb476508d27ba287546
#
_entry.id   c9ae7cc290c18eb476508d27ba287546
#
_cell.length_a   1.000
_cell.length_b   1.000
_cell.length_c   1.000
_cell.angle_alpha   90.00
_cell.angle_beta   90.00
_cell.angle_gamma   90.00
#
_symmetry.space_group_name_H-M   'P 1'
#
loop_
_entity.id
_entity.type
_entity.pdbx_description
1 polymer ?
#
loop_
_entity_poly.entity_id
_entity_poly.type
_entity_poly.pdbx_seq_one_letter_code
_entity_poly.pdbx_strand_id
1 'polypeptide(L)'
;IHDGVWLLAKFVSLMLKKFEKIDYITFSVPYTNVDMSKMLKGIGKHIGVPGECVFVQDYKESFCQYMFYQPKELWQYESALFYCDAQEIRAYMLRRLNTVSTKSRDMFVTVEEVANAHMRELEAIYPVLNVDKAKDADESFKSFIQNVFDKKVVSSVYLTGEGFENNWYPNSLKVLCNGRRAFLGNN
;
A
#
# COMPACT_ATOMS: atom_id res chain seq x y z
N ILE A 1 27.21 -4.51 -1.60
CA ILE A 1 26.20 -3.41 -1.66
C ILE A 1 26.17 -2.79 -3.06
N HIS A 2 27.34 -2.54 -3.70
CA HIS A 2 27.38 -1.94 -5.05
C HIS A 2 26.71 -2.81 -6.12
N ASP A 3 26.86 -4.12 -6.09
CA ASP A 3 26.33 -5.03 -7.12
C ASP A 3 24.79 -5.10 -7.10
N GLY A 4 24.18 -5.12 -5.92
CA GLY A 4 22.72 -5.13 -5.79
C GLY A 4 22.04 -3.84 -6.28
N VAL A 5 22.65 -2.70 -5.97
CA VAL A 5 22.14 -1.39 -6.44
C VAL A 5 22.23 -1.28 -7.96
N TRP A 6 23.33 -1.74 -8.55
CA TRP A 6 23.52 -1.75 -9.99
C TRP A 6 22.49 -2.68 -10.69
N LEU A 7 22.27 -3.87 -10.13
CA LEU A 7 21.30 -4.83 -10.68
C LEU A 7 19.89 -4.26 -10.65
N LEU A 8 19.50 -3.64 -9.53
CA LEU A 8 18.19 -3.00 -9.38
C LEU A 8 18.06 -1.80 -10.34
N ALA A 9 19.09 -0.98 -10.49
CA ALA A 9 19.09 0.13 -11.46
C ALA A 9 18.90 -0.37 -12.89
N LYS A 10 19.56 -1.47 -13.25
CA LYS A 10 19.41 -2.09 -14.57
C LYS A 10 18.01 -2.66 -14.78
N PHE A 11 17.44 -3.30 -13.75
CA PHE A 11 16.06 -3.80 -13.80
C PHE A 11 15.06 -2.65 -14.01
N VAL A 12 15.15 -1.60 -13.20
CA VAL A 12 14.31 -0.39 -13.35
C VAL A 12 14.47 0.22 -14.73
N SER A 13 15.71 0.35 -15.23
CA SER A 13 15.99 0.85 -16.59
C SER A 13 15.31 0.00 -17.68
N LEU A 14 15.26 -1.31 -17.51
CA LEU A 14 14.58 -2.21 -18.45
C LEU A 14 13.06 -1.99 -18.44
N MET A 15 12.45 -1.84 -17.26
CA MET A 15 11.03 -1.56 -17.14
C MET A 15 10.65 -0.21 -17.75
N LEU A 16 11.54 0.76 -17.66
CA LEU A 16 11.30 2.12 -18.13
C LEU A 16 11.56 2.31 -19.65
N LYS A 17 12.11 1.33 -20.35
CA LYS A 17 12.40 1.39 -21.80
C LYS A 17 11.21 1.74 -22.69
N LYS A 18 9.99 1.48 -22.21
CA LYS A 18 8.75 1.81 -22.93
C LYS A 18 8.38 3.30 -22.92
N PHE A 19 9.08 4.10 -22.12
CA PHE A 19 8.86 5.53 -22.01
C PHE A 19 9.96 6.28 -22.78
N GLU A 20 9.58 7.21 -23.65
CA GLU A 20 10.53 8.02 -24.42
C GLU A 20 11.28 9.03 -23.52
N LYS A 21 10.59 9.55 -22.51
CA LYS A 21 11.13 10.52 -21.57
C LYS A 21 10.55 10.29 -20.17
N ILE A 22 11.40 10.45 -19.17
CA ILE A 22 11.02 10.38 -17.77
C ILE A 22 11.44 11.68 -17.11
N ASP A 23 10.48 12.50 -16.74
CA ASP A 23 10.74 13.77 -16.07
C ASP A 23 10.89 13.58 -14.56
N TYR A 24 10.10 12.67 -13.97
CA TYR A 24 10.09 12.37 -12.54
C TYR A 24 9.94 10.87 -12.30
N ILE A 25 10.52 10.40 -11.21
CA ILE A 25 10.31 9.05 -10.70
C ILE A 25 10.01 9.09 -9.21
N THR A 26 9.00 8.34 -8.78
CA THR A 26 8.68 8.14 -7.38
C THR A 26 8.83 6.66 -7.03
N PHE A 27 9.65 6.38 -6.04
CA PHE A 27 9.76 5.06 -5.44
C PHE A 27 8.85 5.00 -4.22
N SER A 28 7.87 4.09 -4.24
CA SER A 28 7.02 3.80 -3.10
C SER A 28 7.52 2.53 -2.41
N VAL A 29 7.78 2.61 -1.11
CA VAL A 29 8.42 1.54 -0.32
C VAL A 29 7.65 1.33 0.99
N PRO A 30 7.76 0.15 1.63
CA PRO A 30 7.05 -0.10 2.89
C PRO A 30 7.40 0.90 4.00
N TYR A 31 8.65 1.29 4.07
CA TYR A 31 9.17 2.29 5.02
C TYR A 31 10.35 3.04 4.40
N THR A 32 10.60 4.26 4.85
CA THR A 32 11.73 5.08 4.40
C THR A 32 12.76 5.23 5.51
N ASN A 33 14.03 5.22 5.11
CA ASN A 33 15.16 5.66 5.92
C ASN A 33 16.20 6.37 5.05
N VAL A 34 17.21 6.97 5.70
CA VAL A 34 18.22 7.79 5.02
C VAL A 34 19.02 6.97 4.00
N ASP A 35 19.39 5.75 4.34
CA ASP A 35 20.23 4.92 3.47
C ASP A 35 19.44 4.39 2.27
N MET A 36 18.20 3.96 2.48
CA MET A 36 17.28 3.58 1.40
C MET A 36 17.00 4.76 0.47
N SER A 37 16.75 5.94 1.01
CA SER A 37 16.54 7.15 0.21
C SER A 37 17.75 7.51 -0.63
N LYS A 38 18.95 7.42 -0.07
CA LYS A 38 20.20 7.63 -0.82
C LYS A 38 20.39 6.58 -1.93
N MET A 39 20.11 5.31 -1.62
CA MET A 39 20.21 4.21 -2.57
C MET A 39 19.25 4.43 -3.76
N LEU A 40 17.98 4.69 -3.49
CA LEU A 40 16.95 4.88 -4.53
C LEU A 40 17.20 6.14 -5.36
N LYS A 41 17.67 7.23 -4.75
CA LYS A 41 18.14 8.42 -5.49
C LYS A 41 19.36 8.10 -6.37
N GLY A 42 20.25 7.25 -5.91
CA GLY A 42 21.37 6.73 -6.70
C GLY A 42 20.92 5.92 -7.91
N ILE A 43 19.87 5.10 -7.76
CA ILE A 43 19.24 4.37 -8.86
C ILE A 43 18.64 5.36 -9.88
N GLY A 44 17.89 6.36 -9.43
CA GLY A 44 17.34 7.41 -10.30
C GLY A 44 18.42 8.08 -11.15
N LYS A 45 19.54 8.47 -10.52
CA LYS A 45 20.70 9.04 -11.22
C LYS A 45 21.27 8.08 -12.27
N HIS A 46 21.34 6.78 -11.97
CA HIS A 46 21.86 5.75 -12.89
C HIS A 46 21.00 5.58 -14.14
N ILE A 47 19.69 5.79 -14.03
CA ILE A 47 18.74 5.73 -15.15
C ILE A 47 18.56 7.09 -15.86
N GLY A 48 19.35 8.09 -15.48
CA GLY A 48 19.37 9.40 -16.15
C GLY A 48 18.33 10.41 -15.64
N VAL A 49 17.67 10.14 -14.51
CA VAL A 49 16.74 11.08 -13.87
C VAL A 49 17.50 11.99 -12.91
N PRO A 50 17.39 13.33 -13.00
CA PRO A 50 18.01 14.27 -12.07
C PRO A 50 17.60 13.98 -10.61
N GLY A 51 18.54 14.13 -9.67
CA GLY A 51 18.31 13.76 -8.27
C GLY A 51 17.17 14.52 -7.60
N GLU A 52 16.89 15.75 -8.01
CA GLU A 52 15.77 16.59 -7.60
C GLU A 52 14.43 16.10 -8.16
N CYS A 53 14.45 15.27 -9.20
CA CYS A 53 13.27 14.66 -9.81
C CYS A 53 13.03 13.21 -9.34
N VAL A 54 13.82 12.74 -8.35
CA VAL A 54 13.67 11.41 -7.76
C VAL A 54 13.06 11.55 -6.38
N PHE A 55 11.85 11.05 -6.23
CA PHE A 55 11.10 11.06 -4.97
C PHE A 55 11.09 9.66 -4.36
N VAL A 56 11.16 9.62 -3.04
CA VAL A 56 11.05 8.37 -2.26
C VAL A 56 10.03 8.62 -1.18
N GLN A 57 8.99 7.82 -1.16
CA GLN A 57 7.91 7.92 -0.19
C GLN A 57 7.54 6.54 0.37
N ASP A 58 7.04 6.50 1.58
CA ASP A 58 6.52 5.25 2.14
C ASP A 58 5.05 5.00 1.73
N TYR A 59 4.53 3.82 2.06
CA TYR A 59 3.15 3.47 1.73
C TYR A 59 2.12 4.37 2.41
N LYS A 60 2.44 4.95 3.58
CA LYS A 60 1.56 5.88 4.30
C LYS A 60 1.44 7.20 3.54
N GLU A 61 2.58 7.74 3.09
CA GLU A 61 2.62 8.95 2.27
C GLU A 61 1.92 8.73 0.94
N SER A 62 2.18 7.58 0.28
CA SER A 62 1.53 7.21 -0.98
C SER A 62 0.02 7.13 -0.82
N PHE A 63 -0.45 6.48 0.24
CA PHE A 63 -1.87 6.36 0.53
C PHE A 63 -2.51 7.71 0.85
N CYS A 64 -1.84 8.53 1.66
CA CYS A 64 -2.29 9.88 1.96
C CYS A 64 -2.48 10.71 0.68
N GLN A 65 -1.49 10.73 -0.19
CA GLN A 65 -1.56 11.45 -1.45
C GLN A 65 -2.66 10.92 -2.37
N TYR A 66 -2.77 9.61 -2.51
CA TYR A 66 -3.83 9.00 -3.29
C TYR A 66 -5.23 9.45 -2.80
N MET A 67 -5.44 9.44 -1.48
CA MET A 67 -6.72 9.81 -0.89
C MET A 67 -7.09 11.28 -1.10
N PHE A 68 -6.14 12.20 -1.18
CA PHE A 68 -6.42 13.61 -1.47
C PHE A 68 -7.05 13.83 -2.86
N TYR A 69 -6.80 12.94 -3.81
CA TYR A 69 -7.42 12.97 -5.14
C TYR A 69 -8.75 12.23 -5.22
N GLN A 70 -9.16 11.55 -4.14
CA GLN A 70 -10.43 10.83 -4.11
C GLN A 70 -11.59 11.75 -3.69
N PRO A 71 -12.84 11.42 -4.11
CA PRO A 71 -14.03 12.09 -3.62
C PRO A 71 -14.10 12.07 -2.08
N LYS A 72 -14.52 13.19 -1.48
CA LYS A 72 -14.53 13.36 -0.01
C LYS A 72 -15.43 12.33 0.70
N GLU A 73 -16.43 11.82 0.02
CA GLU A 73 -17.33 10.79 0.52
C GLU A 73 -16.62 9.47 0.85
N LEU A 74 -15.49 9.20 0.16
CA LEU A 74 -14.69 7.98 0.37
C LEU A 74 -13.82 8.05 1.65
N TRP A 75 -13.61 9.25 2.18
CA TRP A 75 -12.81 9.47 3.40
C TRP A 75 -13.46 10.48 4.35
N GLN A 76 -14.81 10.45 4.36
CA GLN A 76 -15.59 11.22 5.31
C GLN A 76 -15.33 10.81 6.76
N TYR A 77 -15.18 9.50 6.97
CA TYR A 77 -14.70 8.89 8.21
C TYR A 77 -13.27 8.34 8.01
N GLU A 78 -12.92 7.27 8.69
CA GLU A 78 -11.64 6.61 8.46
C GLU A 78 -11.61 5.88 7.12
N SER A 79 -10.43 5.77 6.50
CA SER A 79 -10.20 4.98 5.30
C SER A 79 -9.07 4.01 5.55
N ALA A 80 -9.24 2.75 5.17
CA ALA A 80 -8.27 1.69 5.39
C ALA A 80 -7.58 1.28 4.10
N LEU A 81 -6.26 1.07 4.18
CA LEU A 81 -5.48 0.39 3.16
C LEU A 81 -4.94 -0.91 3.75
N PHE A 82 -5.23 -2.02 3.10
CA PHE A 82 -4.55 -3.29 3.33
C PHE A 82 -3.53 -3.51 2.21
N TYR A 83 -2.28 -3.62 2.58
CA TYR A 83 -1.21 -4.04 1.70
C TYR A 83 -0.85 -5.49 2.04
N CYS A 84 -0.81 -6.35 1.04
CA CYS A 84 -0.43 -7.74 1.21
C CYS A 84 0.65 -8.11 0.20
N ASP A 85 1.77 -8.60 0.68
CA ASP A 85 2.76 -9.31 -0.11
C ASP A 85 2.61 -10.84 0.06
N ALA A 86 3.59 -11.62 -0.40
CA ALA A 86 3.51 -13.08 -0.33
C ALA A 86 3.53 -13.65 1.11
N GLN A 87 3.84 -12.86 2.13
CA GLN A 87 4.08 -13.35 3.49
C GLN A 87 3.44 -12.50 4.58
N GLU A 88 3.27 -11.21 4.32
CA GLU A 88 2.84 -10.25 5.34
C GLU A 88 1.65 -9.43 4.86
N ILE A 89 0.71 -9.20 5.76
CA ILE A 89 -0.36 -8.24 5.55
C ILE A 89 -0.22 -7.09 6.53
N ARG A 90 -0.34 -5.86 6.02
CA ARG A 90 -0.29 -4.61 6.79
C ARG A 90 -1.56 -3.82 6.59
N ALA A 91 -2.05 -3.25 7.67
CA ALA A 91 -3.21 -2.37 7.64
C ALA A 91 -2.80 -0.95 8.01
N TYR A 92 -3.11 -0.01 7.13
CA TYR A 92 -2.94 1.42 7.36
C TYR A 92 -4.30 2.09 7.50
N MET A 93 -4.39 3.05 8.40
CA MET A 93 -5.62 3.80 8.64
C MET A 93 -5.38 5.28 8.45
N LEU A 94 -6.11 5.87 7.52
CA LEU A 94 -6.15 7.32 7.33
C LEU A 94 -7.29 7.90 8.17
N ARG A 95 -6.96 8.92 8.97
CA ARG A 95 -7.90 9.64 9.85
C ARG A 95 -7.83 11.13 9.60
N ARG A 96 -8.98 11.79 9.63
CA ARG A 96 -9.03 13.25 9.66
C ARG A 96 -8.86 13.76 11.09
N LEU A 97 -7.99 14.74 11.26
CA LEU A 97 -7.84 15.44 12.53
C LEU A 97 -8.89 16.55 12.62
N ASN A 98 -9.96 16.31 13.36
CA ASN A 98 -11.06 17.27 13.56
C ASN A 98 -10.74 18.34 14.61
N THR A 99 -9.56 18.30 15.23
CA THR A 99 -9.17 19.15 16.36
C THR A 99 -8.53 20.48 15.93
N VAL A 100 -8.29 20.67 14.65
CA VAL A 100 -7.68 21.91 14.15
C VAL A 100 -8.77 22.93 13.82
N SER A 101 -8.61 24.15 14.37
CA SER A 101 -9.52 25.28 14.20
C SER A 101 -9.92 25.48 12.74
N THR A 102 -11.23 25.66 12.50
CA THR A 102 -11.86 25.86 11.18
C THR A 102 -11.39 27.09 10.40
N LYS A 103 -10.44 27.88 10.95
CA LYS A 103 -9.86 29.04 10.27
C LYS A 103 -8.77 28.68 9.24
N SER A 104 -8.18 27.50 9.31
CA SER A 104 -7.27 27.00 8.30
C SER A 104 -8.06 26.16 7.29
N ARG A 105 -7.90 26.44 5.98
CA ARG A 105 -8.44 25.60 4.91
C ARG A 105 -7.69 24.27 4.77
N ASP A 106 -6.65 24.06 5.55
CA ASP A 106 -5.80 22.89 5.51
C ASP A 106 -6.50 21.74 6.21
N MET A 107 -6.73 20.67 5.47
CA MET A 107 -7.22 19.43 6.04
C MET A 107 -6.03 18.64 6.58
N PHE A 108 -6.00 18.48 7.89
CA PHE A 108 -5.00 17.63 8.51
C PHE A 108 -5.50 16.19 8.55
N VAL A 109 -4.68 15.29 8.04
CA VAL A 109 -4.88 13.85 8.10
C VAL A 109 -3.65 13.18 8.67
N THR A 110 -3.87 12.06 9.34
CA THR A 110 -2.79 11.14 9.71
C THR A 110 -2.99 9.81 9.01
N VAL A 111 -1.90 9.15 8.64
CA VAL A 111 -1.90 7.75 8.20
C VAL A 111 -0.98 6.98 9.13
N GLU A 112 -1.53 5.97 9.78
CA GLU A 112 -0.80 5.12 10.73
C GLU A 112 -0.91 3.67 10.31
N GLU A 113 0.16 2.89 10.48
CA GLU A 113 0.08 1.44 10.47
C GLU A 113 -0.57 1.01 11.78
N VAL A 114 -1.76 0.40 11.66
CA VAL A 114 -2.57 0.03 12.84
C VAL A 114 -2.47 -1.45 13.19
N ALA A 115 -2.04 -2.27 12.25
CA ALA A 115 -1.81 -3.70 12.46
C ALA A 115 -0.93 -4.27 11.36
N ASN A 116 -0.21 -5.33 11.69
CA ASN A 116 0.45 -6.21 10.72
C ASN A 116 0.33 -7.67 11.19
N ALA A 117 0.40 -8.59 10.25
CA ALA A 117 0.40 -10.02 10.52
C ALA A 117 1.20 -10.76 9.46
N HIS A 118 1.98 -11.73 9.92
CA HIS A 118 2.59 -12.71 9.03
C HIS A 118 1.57 -13.82 8.74
N MET A 119 1.25 -14.00 7.47
CA MET A 119 0.26 -14.98 7.02
C MET A 119 0.95 -16.17 6.38
N ARG A 120 1.26 -17.16 7.20
CA ARG A 120 1.92 -18.42 6.76
C ARG A 120 1.10 -19.18 5.72
N GLU A 121 -0.21 -19.03 5.75
CA GLU A 121 -1.14 -19.61 4.79
C GLU A 121 -0.90 -19.10 3.38
N LEU A 122 -0.48 -17.84 3.22
CA LEU A 122 -0.17 -17.24 1.92
C LEU A 122 1.08 -17.86 1.28
N GLU A 123 2.10 -18.19 2.07
CA GLU A 123 3.31 -18.86 1.56
C GLU A 123 2.99 -20.18 0.84
N ALA A 124 1.94 -20.88 1.28
CA ALA A 124 1.53 -22.16 0.72
C ALA A 124 0.60 -22.02 -0.50
N ILE A 125 0.02 -20.84 -0.71
CA ILE A 125 -0.89 -20.55 -1.84
C ILE A 125 -0.11 -20.03 -3.05
N TYR A 126 0.97 -19.30 -2.81
CA TYR A 126 1.75 -18.64 -3.83
C TYR A 126 2.84 -19.59 -4.41
N PRO A 127 3.03 -19.71 -5.74
CA PRO A 127 2.28 -19.13 -6.86
C PRO A 127 1.08 -19.99 -7.33
N VAL A 128 0.83 -21.13 -6.71
CA VAL A 128 -0.23 -22.08 -7.12
C VAL A 128 -1.31 -22.10 -6.06
N LEU A 129 -2.54 -21.76 -6.44
CA LEU A 129 -3.69 -21.74 -5.54
C LEU A 129 -4.00 -23.15 -5.00
N ASN A 130 -3.76 -23.35 -3.71
CA ASN A 130 -4.20 -24.51 -2.97
C ASN A 130 -5.54 -24.17 -2.27
N VAL A 131 -6.64 -24.83 -2.65
CA VAL A 131 -8.00 -24.49 -2.22
C VAL A 131 -8.18 -24.58 -0.68
N ASP A 132 -7.59 -25.59 -0.05
CA ASP A 132 -7.71 -25.76 1.41
C ASP A 132 -6.95 -24.62 2.14
N LYS A 133 -5.74 -24.33 1.70
CA LYS A 133 -4.93 -23.23 2.24
C LYS A 133 -5.55 -21.85 1.98
N ALA A 134 -6.18 -21.67 0.83
CA ALA A 134 -6.91 -20.45 0.50
C ALA A 134 -8.06 -20.19 1.50
N LYS A 135 -8.78 -21.24 1.91
CA LYS A 135 -9.83 -21.12 2.91
C LYS A 135 -9.29 -20.71 4.28
N ASP A 136 -8.19 -21.31 4.72
CA ASP A 136 -7.55 -20.96 5.99
C ASP A 136 -7.03 -19.52 5.96
N ALA A 137 -6.43 -19.09 4.85
CA ALA A 137 -5.97 -17.72 4.64
C ALA A 137 -7.14 -16.72 4.68
N ASP A 138 -8.27 -17.04 4.03
CA ASP A 138 -9.46 -16.18 4.05
C ASP A 138 -10.03 -16.01 5.48
N GLU A 139 -10.12 -17.08 6.27
CA GLU A 139 -10.58 -16.98 7.67
C GLU A 139 -9.57 -16.21 8.55
N SER A 140 -8.26 -16.39 8.34
CA SER A 140 -7.23 -15.63 9.03
C SER A 140 -7.33 -14.14 8.69
N PHE A 141 -7.48 -13.81 7.41
CA PHE A 141 -7.63 -12.43 6.95
C PHE A 141 -8.93 -11.79 7.46
N LYS A 142 -10.03 -12.52 7.45
CA LYS A 142 -11.31 -12.09 8.02
C LYS A 142 -11.17 -11.71 9.50
N SER A 143 -10.48 -12.55 10.27
CA SER A 143 -10.22 -12.27 11.69
C SER A 143 -9.34 -11.02 11.87
N PHE A 144 -8.32 -10.86 11.02
CA PHE A 144 -7.47 -9.68 11.01
C PHE A 144 -8.26 -8.39 10.71
N ILE A 145 -9.14 -8.41 9.69
CA ILE A 145 -10.03 -7.28 9.36
C ILE A 145 -10.93 -6.92 10.54
N GLN A 146 -11.53 -7.90 11.21
CA GLN A 146 -12.42 -7.66 12.35
C GLN A 146 -11.68 -6.95 13.48
N ASN A 147 -10.45 -7.35 13.78
CA ASN A 147 -9.59 -6.68 14.76
C ASN A 147 -9.23 -5.25 14.35
N VAL A 148 -8.86 -5.04 13.08
CA VAL A 148 -8.52 -3.71 12.55
C VAL A 148 -9.70 -2.76 12.63
N PHE A 149 -10.92 -3.25 12.39
CA PHE A 149 -12.14 -2.44 12.36
C PHE A 149 -12.88 -2.35 13.70
N ASP A 150 -12.37 -2.98 14.76
CA ASP A 150 -13.03 -2.91 16.07
C ASP A 150 -13.26 -1.45 16.47
N LYS A 151 -14.52 -1.11 16.78
CA LYS A 151 -14.97 0.24 17.21
C LYS A 151 -14.61 1.38 16.23
N LYS A 152 -14.36 1.09 14.95
CA LYS A 152 -14.03 2.10 13.95
C LYS A 152 -15.13 2.22 12.89
N VAL A 153 -15.37 3.45 12.44
CA VAL A 153 -16.26 3.73 11.32
C VAL A 153 -15.39 4.01 10.08
N VAL A 154 -15.36 3.04 9.17
CA VAL A 154 -14.55 3.10 7.97
C VAL A 154 -15.42 3.37 6.75
N SER A 155 -15.13 4.42 5.99
CA SER A 155 -15.87 4.82 4.79
C SER A 155 -15.49 3.98 3.57
N SER A 156 -14.21 3.73 3.39
CA SER A 156 -13.67 3.02 2.24
C SER A 156 -12.48 2.15 2.62
N VAL A 157 -12.27 1.12 1.83
CA VAL A 157 -11.19 0.15 2.00
C VAL A 157 -10.49 -0.06 0.67
N TYR A 158 -9.19 -0.08 0.71
CA TYR A 158 -8.32 -0.30 -0.44
C TYR A 158 -7.46 -1.53 -0.20
N LEU A 159 -7.40 -2.42 -1.19
CA LEU A 159 -6.57 -3.61 -1.18
C LEU A 159 -5.50 -3.45 -2.25
N THR A 160 -4.25 -3.64 -1.90
CA THR A 160 -3.13 -3.57 -2.85
C THR A 160 -2.01 -4.54 -2.45
N GLY A 161 -1.16 -4.85 -3.40
CA GLY A 161 -0.05 -5.79 -3.25
C GLY A 161 -0.33 -7.13 -3.92
N GLU A 162 0.74 -7.81 -4.31
CA GLU A 162 0.69 -9.07 -5.05
C GLU A 162 0.00 -10.21 -4.27
N GLY A 163 0.00 -10.14 -2.94
CA GLY A 163 -0.64 -11.13 -2.09
C GLY A 163 -2.16 -11.19 -2.25
N PHE A 164 -2.81 -10.15 -2.81
CA PHE A 164 -4.24 -10.17 -3.12
C PHE A 164 -4.58 -10.72 -4.51
N GLU A 165 -3.61 -11.13 -5.27
CA GLU A 165 -3.86 -11.87 -6.51
C GLU A 165 -4.54 -13.22 -6.20
N ASN A 166 -5.18 -13.83 -7.22
CA ASN A 166 -5.85 -15.14 -7.14
C ASN A 166 -7.17 -15.21 -6.35
N ASN A 167 -7.74 -14.08 -5.88
CA ASN A 167 -9.10 -14.02 -5.29
C ASN A 167 -9.36 -15.04 -4.18
N TRP A 168 -8.40 -15.31 -3.31
CA TRP A 168 -8.48 -16.29 -2.23
C TRP A 168 -9.33 -15.85 -1.02
N TYR A 169 -9.81 -14.59 -0.97
CA TYR A 169 -10.45 -13.93 0.16
C TYR A 169 -11.96 -13.60 -0.02
N PRO A 170 -12.81 -14.51 -0.53
CA PRO A 170 -14.22 -14.19 -0.82
C PRO A 170 -15.05 -13.89 0.43
N ASN A 171 -14.78 -14.52 1.58
CA ASN A 171 -15.49 -14.24 2.83
C ASN A 171 -15.01 -12.95 3.47
N SER A 172 -13.72 -12.68 3.45
CA SER A 172 -13.14 -11.42 3.89
C SER A 172 -13.68 -10.25 3.06
N LEU A 173 -13.83 -10.42 1.74
CA LEU A 173 -14.38 -9.39 0.87
C LEU A 173 -15.82 -9.01 1.27
N LYS A 174 -16.65 -9.98 1.67
CA LYS A 174 -18.00 -9.68 2.21
C LYS A 174 -17.96 -8.82 3.47
N VAL A 175 -17.00 -9.07 4.35
CA VAL A 175 -16.79 -8.26 5.57
C VAL A 175 -16.30 -6.87 5.21
N LEU A 176 -15.38 -6.75 4.28
CA LEU A 176 -14.86 -5.45 3.79
C LEU A 176 -15.96 -4.60 3.15
N CYS A 177 -16.82 -5.20 2.35
CA CYS A 177 -17.92 -4.51 1.65
C CYS A 177 -19.14 -4.20 2.53
N ASN A 178 -19.18 -4.69 3.77
CA ASN A 178 -20.34 -4.48 4.65
C ASN A 178 -20.46 -3.02 5.09
N GLY A 179 -21.34 -2.25 4.43
CA GLY A 179 -21.55 -0.82 4.67
C GLY A 179 -20.38 0.09 4.23
N ARG A 180 -19.45 -0.41 3.41
CA ARG A 180 -18.26 0.31 2.94
C ARG A 180 -18.08 0.12 1.44
N ARG A 181 -17.27 0.98 0.84
CA ARG A 181 -16.79 0.79 -0.53
C ARG A 181 -15.41 0.15 -0.47
N ALA A 182 -15.25 -1.02 -1.09
CA ALA A 182 -13.98 -1.71 -1.21
C ALA A 182 -13.44 -1.60 -2.66
N PHE A 183 -12.17 -1.28 -2.78
CA PHE A 183 -11.46 -1.11 -4.04
C PHE A 183 -10.27 -2.05 -4.08
N LEU A 184 -10.10 -2.76 -5.17
CA LEU A 184 -8.90 -3.53 -5.46
C LEU A 184 -7.99 -2.67 -6.33
N GLY A 185 -6.77 -2.43 -5.87
CA GLY A 185 -5.75 -1.77 -6.66
C GLY A 185 -5.29 -2.69 -7.79
N ASN A 186 -5.28 -2.18 -9.00
CA ASN A 186 -4.61 -2.87 -10.09
C ASN A 186 -3.10 -2.68 -9.91
N ASN A 187 -2.37 -3.78 -9.79
CA ASN A 187 -0.90 -3.80 -9.77
C ASN A 187 -0.34 -3.52 -11.17
#